data_5c14b57c77fd468f84238330c3ab576c
#
_entry.id   5c14b57c77fd468f84238330c3ab576c
#
_cell.length_a   1.000
_cell.length_b   1.000
_cell.length_c   1.000
_cell.angle_alpha   90.00
_cell.angle_beta   90.00
_cell.angle_gamma   90.00
#
_symmetry.space_group_name_H-M   'P 1'
#
loop_
_entity.id
_entity.type
_entity.pdbx_description
1 polymer ?
#
loop_
_entity_poly.entity_id
_entity_poly.type
_entity_poly.pdbx_seq_one_letter_code
_entity_poly.pdbx_strand_id
1 'polypeptide(L)'
;MLFVAALVGSLLAQADSPQFVATPLTQPNQFTAGIEGPQCDRDGNIYAVNFSKDQTIGRVTPDGHGEVFVTLPGKSTGNGIVFDRQGRMYVADYVEHNVLRIDMKTKKIEVFAHEDDMNQPNDLAIAPNDTLYASDPAWAKGTGQIWKIDTKGKMTRVAADMGTTNGIEVSPDGRSLYVNESAQRNVWVFDIQPDGTLARKRLLRQFPDHGFDGMRCDADGNLYITRYGKGTVVVMTPDGKELREIDVLGKQPSNLCFGGPDGRTVYVTEVEHTRLVQFRVDKPGLAWKRWQEKQ
;
A
#
# COMPACT_ATOMS: atom_id res chain seq x y z
N MET A 1 -39.39 10.73 4.72
CA MET A 1 -38.53 11.93 4.66
C MET A 1 -37.51 11.96 5.81
N LEU A 2 -36.83 10.85 6.10
CA LEU A 2 -35.92 10.73 7.28
C LEU A 2 -34.56 10.08 6.97
N PHE A 3 -34.24 9.83 5.67
CA PHE A 3 -32.96 9.17 5.32
C PHE A 3 -31.87 10.07 4.76
N VAL A 4 -32.15 11.37 4.57
CA VAL A 4 -31.14 12.33 4.00
C VAL A 4 -30.27 12.97 5.07
N ALA A 5 -30.71 13.03 6.33
CA ALA A 5 -29.97 13.71 7.41
C ALA A 5 -28.74 12.93 7.93
N ALA A 6 -28.75 11.59 7.87
CA ALA A 6 -27.65 10.77 8.38
C ALA A 6 -26.41 10.77 7.48
N LEU A 7 -26.58 10.85 6.15
CA LEU A 7 -25.45 10.91 5.20
C LEU A 7 -24.71 12.25 5.23
N VAL A 8 -25.45 13.34 5.45
CA VAL A 8 -24.86 14.69 5.52
C VAL A 8 -24.04 14.86 6.81
N GLY A 9 -24.46 14.25 7.91
CA GLY A 9 -23.76 14.33 9.20
C GLY A 9 -22.39 13.64 9.19
N SER A 10 -22.22 12.52 8.47
CA SER A 10 -20.94 11.80 8.39
C SER A 10 -19.92 12.50 7.49
N LEU A 11 -20.39 13.18 6.43
CA LEU A 11 -19.51 13.98 5.55
C LEU A 11 -18.97 15.24 6.24
N LEU A 12 -19.77 15.90 7.06
CA LEU A 12 -19.35 17.10 7.79
C LEU A 12 -18.36 16.78 8.94
N ALA A 13 -18.56 15.67 9.65
CA ALA A 13 -17.68 15.27 10.74
C ALA A 13 -16.24 14.91 10.26
N GLN A 14 -16.07 14.44 9.02
CA GLN A 14 -14.76 14.10 8.48
C GLN A 14 -13.99 15.32 7.94
N ALA A 15 -14.68 16.40 7.57
CA ALA A 15 -14.05 17.64 7.11
C ALA A 15 -13.42 18.47 8.26
N ASP A 16 -13.91 18.31 9.48
CA ASP A 16 -13.47 19.07 10.67
C ASP A 16 -12.41 18.34 11.52
N SER A 17 -11.99 17.13 11.13
CA SER A 17 -10.95 16.42 11.88
C SER A 17 -9.59 17.12 11.74
N PRO A 18 -8.80 17.26 12.82
CA PRO A 18 -7.48 17.87 12.76
C PRO A 18 -6.59 17.16 11.74
N GLN A 19 -5.90 17.94 10.89
CA GLN A 19 -4.95 17.35 9.93
C GLN A 19 -3.73 16.80 10.65
N PHE A 20 -3.22 15.66 10.15
CA PHE A 20 -1.99 15.01 10.64
C PHE A 20 -2.05 14.53 12.10
N VAL A 21 -3.26 14.30 12.60
CA VAL A 21 -3.51 13.71 13.92
C VAL A 21 -4.22 12.38 13.74
N ALA A 22 -3.56 11.29 14.13
CA ALA A 22 -4.10 9.95 13.97
C ALA A 22 -5.18 9.63 15.02
N THR A 23 -6.17 8.87 14.58
CA THR A 23 -7.21 8.30 15.43
C THR A 23 -7.45 6.85 15.06
N PRO A 24 -7.87 5.97 15.99
CA PRO A 24 -8.28 4.62 15.63
C PRO A 24 -9.47 4.65 14.67
N LEU A 25 -9.44 3.81 13.63
CA LEU A 25 -10.60 3.55 12.78
C LEU A 25 -11.32 2.28 13.24
N THR A 26 -10.56 1.21 13.50
CA THR A 26 -11.14 -0.06 13.95
C THR A 26 -10.76 -0.35 15.40
N GLN A 27 -11.51 -1.26 16.04
CA GLN A 27 -11.15 -1.75 17.36
C GLN A 27 -9.83 -2.56 17.30
N PRO A 28 -9.06 -2.65 18.38
CA PRO A 28 -7.92 -3.54 18.47
C PRO A 28 -8.32 -5.01 18.26
N ASN A 29 -7.36 -5.83 17.78
CA ASN A 29 -7.51 -7.27 17.57
C ASN A 29 -8.55 -7.67 16.50
N GLN A 30 -8.84 -6.78 15.54
CA GLN A 30 -9.67 -7.16 14.39
C GLN A 30 -8.87 -7.86 13.29
N PHE A 31 -7.56 -7.71 13.31
CA PHE A 31 -6.64 -8.38 12.39
C PHE A 31 -5.67 -9.28 13.16
N THR A 32 -4.90 -10.10 12.44
CA THR A 32 -3.74 -10.78 13.03
C THR A 32 -2.50 -9.89 12.98
N ALA A 33 -1.41 -10.34 13.59
CA ALA A 33 -0.13 -9.62 13.56
C ALA A 33 0.48 -9.49 12.15
N GLY A 34 -0.09 -10.16 11.15
CA GLY A 34 0.27 -10.02 9.75
C GLY A 34 -0.57 -8.99 8.99
N ILE A 35 -1.26 -8.07 9.68
CA ILE A 35 -2.02 -6.99 9.04
C ILE A 35 -1.13 -6.18 8.10
N GLU A 36 -1.52 -6.09 6.81
CA GLU A 36 -0.74 -5.47 5.74
C GLU A 36 -1.64 -5.03 4.58
N GLY A 37 -1.00 -4.41 3.58
CA GLY A 37 -1.54 -4.12 2.26
C GLY A 37 -2.86 -3.35 2.25
N PRO A 38 -3.01 -2.24 2.99
CA PRO A 38 -4.26 -1.50 2.94
C PRO A 38 -4.44 -0.86 1.56
N GLN A 39 -5.67 -0.92 1.04
CA GLN A 39 -6.04 -0.21 -0.20
C GLN A 39 -7.53 0.14 -0.18
N CYS A 40 -7.89 1.29 -0.74
CA CYS A 40 -9.28 1.72 -0.85
C CYS A 40 -9.85 1.42 -2.24
N ASP A 41 -11.12 1.02 -2.28
CA ASP A 41 -11.89 0.98 -3.53
C ASP A 41 -12.53 2.34 -3.85
N ARG A 42 -13.25 2.40 -4.98
CA ARG A 42 -13.97 3.62 -5.42
C ARG A 42 -15.14 4.00 -4.53
N ASP A 43 -15.68 3.04 -3.80
CA ASP A 43 -16.81 3.22 -2.90
C ASP A 43 -16.36 3.66 -1.49
N GLY A 44 -15.03 3.74 -1.27
CA GLY A 44 -14.42 4.17 -0.02
C GLY A 44 -14.23 3.06 1.02
N ASN A 45 -14.48 1.79 0.65
CA ASN A 45 -14.14 0.68 1.54
C ASN A 45 -12.63 0.46 1.56
N ILE A 46 -12.10 0.08 2.72
CA ILE A 46 -10.70 -0.22 2.94
C ILE A 46 -10.53 -1.74 2.95
N TYR A 47 -9.59 -2.25 2.16
CA TYR A 47 -9.21 -3.65 2.17
C TYR A 47 -7.84 -3.79 2.80
N ALA A 48 -7.64 -4.82 3.62
CA ALA A 48 -6.34 -5.16 4.19
C ALA A 48 -6.28 -6.66 4.44
N VAL A 49 -5.07 -7.23 4.40
CA VAL A 49 -4.89 -8.68 4.58
C VAL A 49 -4.96 -9.08 6.04
N ASN A 50 -5.23 -10.38 6.27
CA ASN A 50 -5.23 -11.05 7.56
C ASN A 50 -6.26 -10.51 8.56
N PHE A 51 -7.46 -10.19 8.08
CA PHE A 51 -8.60 -9.82 8.91
C PHE A 51 -9.16 -11.02 9.66
N SER A 52 -9.26 -10.92 10.97
CA SER A 52 -9.78 -11.96 11.89
C SER A 52 -8.91 -13.23 11.97
N LYS A 53 -8.33 -13.67 10.86
CA LYS A 53 -7.41 -14.81 10.76
C LYS A 53 -6.47 -14.64 9.56
N ASP A 54 -5.37 -15.37 9.57
CA ASP A 54 -4.43 -15.39 8.45
C ASP A 54 -5.09 -15.90 7.16
N GLN A 55 -4.50 -15.59 6.01
CA GLN A 55 -4.97 -15.98 4.68
C GLN A 55 -6.33 -15.37 4.29
N THR A 56 -6.73 -14.28 4.90
CA THR A 56 -7.95 -13.55 4.53
C THR A 56 -7.63 -12.15 4.02
N ILE A 57 -8.55 -11.58 3.27
CA ILE A 57 -8.63 -10.14 3.04
C ILE A 57 -9.90 -9.65 3.70
N GLY A 58 -9.77 -8.64 4.56
CA GLY A 58 -10.89 -7.94 5.17
C GLY A 58 -11.38 -6.80 4.28
N ARG A 59 -12.64 -6.46 4.41
CA ARG A 59 -13.24 -5.21 3.96
C ARG A 59 -13.69 -4.42 5.18
N VAL A 60 -13.27 -3.19 5.30
CA VAL A 60 -13.65 -2.27 6.37
C VAL A 60 -14.34 -1.07 5.75
N THR A 61 -15.51 -0.71 6.24
CA THR A 61 -16.24 0.47 5.81
C THR A 61 -15.63 1.76 6.41
N PRO A 62 -15.91 2.95 5.86
CA PRO A 62 -15.38 4.21 6.37
C PRO A 62 -15.70 4.51 7.83
N ASP A 63 -16.74 3.89 8.39
CA ASP A 63 -17.12 3.99 9.80
C ASP A 63 -16.48 2.91 10.70
N GLY A 64 -15.56 2.08 10.14
CA GLY A 64 -14.75 1.12 10.88
C GLY A 64 -15.40 -0.26 11.07
N HIS A 65 -16.53 -0.55 10.41
CA HIS A 65 -17.11 -1.89 10.45
C HIS A 65 -16.40 -2.83 9.49
N GLY A 66 -15.85 -3.94 10.01
CA GLY A 66 -15.08 -4.90 9.24
C GLY A 66 -15.76 -6.26 9.06
N GLU A 67 -15.49 -6.90 7.93
CA GLU A 67 -15.90 -8.27 7.62
C GLU A 67 -14.82 -8.98 6.79
N VAL A 68 -14.83 -10.31 6.76
CA VAL A 68 -14.00 -11.08 5.82
C VAL A 68 -14.57 -10.89 4.41
N PHE A 69 -13.77 -10.32 3.52
CA PHE A 69 -14.13 -10.17 2.10
C PHE A 69 -13.93 -11.46 1.33
N VAL A 70 -12.71 -12.06 1.40
CA VAL A 70 -12.35 -13.35 0.80
C VAL A 70 -11.36 -14.10 1.67
N THR A 71 -11.29 -15.42 1.48
CA THR A 71 -10.22 -16.28 1.97
C THR A 71 -9.34 -16.67 0.78
N LEU A 72 -8.03 -16.50 0.90
CA LEU A 72 -7.07 -16.84 -0.12
C LEU A 72 -6.92 -18.36 -0.26
N PRO A 73 -6.61 -18.88 -1.46
CA PRO A 73 -6.53 -20.32 -1.70
C PRO A 73 -5.22 -20.92 -1.19
N GLY A 74 -5.22 -22.22 -0.93
CA GLY A 74 -4.01 -23.00 -0.63
C GLY A 74 -3.28 -22.49 0.60
N LYS A 75 -2.00 -22.17 0.42
CA LYS A 75 -1.14 -21.56 1.45
C LYS A 75 -0.89 -20.06 1.20
N SER A 76 -1.57 -19.48 0.21
CA SER A 76 -1.41 -18.07 -0.13
C SER A 76 -1.58 -17.18 1.09
N THR A 77 -0.62 -16.30 1.29
CA THR A 77 -0.66 -15.26 2.32
C THR A 77 -0.49 -13.92 1.63
N GLY A 78 -1.56 -13.13 1.61
CA GLY A 78 -1.54 -11.81 0.99
C GLY A 78 -0.63 -10.85 1.77
N ASN A 79 -0.05 -9.90 1.04
CA ASN A 79 0.66 -8.75 1.58
C ASN A 79 0.19 -7.48 0.86
N GLY A 80 0.97 -6.82 0.03
CA GLY A 80 0.56 -5.59 -0.66
C GLY A 80 -0.65 -5.77 -1.56
N ILE A 81 -1.55 -4.78 -1.58
CA ILE A 81 -2.75 -4.73 -2.43
C ILE A 81 -2.71 -3.47 -3.30
N VAL A 82 -3.06 -3.61 -4.58
CA VAL A 82 -3.36 -2.48 -5.46
C VAL A 82 -4.59 -2.77 -6.32
N PHE A 83 -5.24 -1.70 -6.81
CA PHE A 83 -6.32 -1.80 -7.79
C PHE A 83 -5.89 -1.26 -9.14
N ASP A 84 -6.30 -1.93 -10.23
CA ASP A 84 -6.15 -1.38 -11.57
C ASP A 84 -7.29 -0.39 -11.92
N ARG A 85 -7.21 0.18 -13.11
CA ARG A 85 -8.22 1.13 -13.60
C ARG A 85 -9.61 0.52 -13.79
N GLN A 86 -9.71 -0.81 -13.96
CA GLN A 86 -10.97 -1.54 -14.02
C GLN A 86 -11.54 -1.88 -12.63
N GLY A 87 -10.80 -1.58 -11.56
CA GLY A 87 -11.19 -1.89 -10.19
C GLY A 87 -10.98 -3.35 -9.80
N ARG A 88 -10.11 -4.09 -10.53
CA ARG A 88 -9.70 -5.43 -10.13
C ARG A 88 -8.60 -5.32 -9.07
N MET A 89 -8.66 -6.14 -8.06
CA MET A 89 -7.66 -6.17 -6.99
C MET A 89 -6.49 -7.08 -7.37
N TYR A 90 -5.27 -6.61 -7.17
CA TYR A 90 -4.06 -7.42 -7.24
C TYR A 90 -3.42 -7.51 -5.87
N VAL A 91 -2.93 -8.70 -5.53
CA VAL A 91 -2.38 -9.01 -4.20
C VAL A 91 -1.05 -9.71 -4.36
N ALA A 92 -0.01 -9.20 -3.72
CA ALA A 92 1.25 -9.92 -3.57
C ALA A 92 1.03 -11.12 -2.66
N ASP A 93 1.37 -12.31 -3.14
CA ASP A 93 1.26 -13.56 -2.38
C ASP A 93 2.63 -13.94 -1.84
N TYR A 94 2.84 -13.60 -0.60
CA TYR A 94 4.11 -13.69 0.11
C TYR A 94 4.70 -15.11 0.21
N VAL A 95 3.84 -16.15 0.19
CA VAL A 95 4.24 -17.55 0.42
C VAL A 95 4.30 -18.37 -0.87
N GLU A 96 3.35 -18.19 -1.76
CA GLU A 96 3.25 -19.01 -2.98
C GLU A 96 3.89 -18.34 -4.21
N HIS A 97 4.61 -17.22 -4.02
CA HIS A 97 5.34 -16.47 -5.06
C HIS A 97 4.46 -16.03 -6.24
N ASN A 98 3.21 -15.69 -5.95
CA ASN A 98 2.24 -15.24 -6.93
C ASN A 98 1.98 -13.73 -6.87
N VAL A 99 1.43 -13.19 -7.93
CA VAL A 99 0.53 -12.05 -7.89
C VAL A 99 -0.86 -12.57 -8.18
N LEU A 100 -1.73 -12.52 -7.20
CA LEU A 100 -3.14 -12.92 -7.33
C LEU A 100 -3.94 -11.77 -7.93
N ARG A 101 -5.00 -12.10 -8.70
CA ARG A 101 -5.99 -11.15 -9.17
C ARG A 101 -7.36 -11.56 -8.68
N ILE A 102 -8.11 -10.60 -8.13
CA ILE A 102 -9.43 -10.83 -7.54
C ILE A 102 -10.44 -9.97 -8.28
N ASP A 103 -11.48 -10.60 -8.81
CA ASP A 103 -12.66 -9.92 -9.33
C ASP A 103 -13.55 -9.48 -8.16
N MET A 104 -13.72 -8.17 -8.00
CA MET A 104 -14.40 -7.61 -6.83
C MET A 104 -15.88 -7.95 -6.73
N LYS A 105 -16.53 -8.22 -7.87
CA LYS A 105 -17.96 -8.55 -7.90
C LYS A 105 -18.23 -10.03 -7.64
N THR A 106 -17.46 -10.90 -8.29
CA THR A 106 -17.65 -12.36 -8.20
C THR A 106 -16.83 -12.99 -7.09
N LYS A 107 -15.85 -12.25 -6.56
CA LYS A 107 -14.83 -12.72 -5.60
C LYS A 107 -13.98 -13.86 -6.12
N LYS A 108 -13.97 -14.07 -7.45
CA LYS A 108 -13.11 -15.09 -8.07
C LYS A 108 -11.65 -14.66 -7.93
N ILE A 109 -10.84 -15.58 -7.41
CA ILE A 109 -9.40 -15.42 -7.27
C ILE A 109 -8.71 -16.26 -8.34
N GLU A 110 -7.72 -15.70 -8.99
CA GLU A 110 -6.87 -16.40 -9.96
C GLU A 110 -5.39 -16.01 -9.78
N VAL A 111 -4.48 -16.89 -10.09
CA VAL A 111 -3.07 -16.57 -10.22
C VAL A 111 -2.90 -15.77 -11.50
N PHE A 112 -2.60 -14.48 -11.35
CA PHE A 112 -2.35 -13.58 -12.49
C PHE A 112 -0.94 -13.72 -13.02
N ALA A 113 0.03 -13.86 -12.11
CA ALA A 113 1.44 -14.07 -12.43
C ALA A 113 2.09 -14.94 -11.37
N HIS A 114 3.09 -15.73 -11.76
CA HIS A 114 3.87 -16.60 -10.89
C HIS A 114 5.32 -16.65 -11.37
N GLU A 115 6.26 -16.67 -10.43
CA GLU A 115 7.68 -16.81 -10.72
C GLU A 115 8.40 -17.50 -9.56
N ASP A 116 8.96 -18.69 -9.83
CA ASP A 116 9.66 -19.51 -8.82
C ASP A 116 10.91 -18.83 -8.24
N ASP A 117 11.54 -17.92 -9.00
CA ASP A 117 12.72 -17.16 -8.57
C ASP A 117 12.39 -15.97 -7.65
N MET A 118 11.12 -15.71 -7.34
CA MET A 118 10.74 -14.75 -6.29
C MET A 118 11.14 -15.31 -4.91
N ASN A 119 11.43 -14.39 -4.00
CA ASN A 119 11.71 -14.74 -2.62
C ASN A 119 10.43 -14.71 -1.78
N GLN A 120 9.90 -13.49 -1.58
CA GLN A 120 8.72 -13.20 -0.75
C GLN A 120 8.04 -11.94 -1.26
N PRO A 121 7.23 -12.02 -2.36
CA PRO A 121 6.53 -10.85 -2.91
C PRO A 121 5.86 -10.06 -1.79
N ASN A 122 6.26 -8.80 -1.62
CA ASN A 122 5.87 -8.01 -0.47
C ASN A 122 4.85 -6.92 -0.86
N ASP A 123 5.28 -5.81 -1.42
CA ASP A 123 4.37 -4.72 -1.79
C ASP A 123 4.28 -4.56 -3.31
N LEU A 124 3.20 -3.93 -3.76
CA LEU A 124 2.90 -3.69 -5.17
C LEU A 124 2.74 -2.20 -5.44
N ALA A 125 3.26 -1.76 -6.58
CA ALA A 125 2.94 -0.47 -7.18
C ALA A 125 2.35 -0.68 -8.57
N ILE A 126 1.49 0.25 -9.01
CA ILE A 126 0.86 0.19 -10.32
C ILE A 126 1.12 1.47 -11.12
N ALA A 127 1.66 1.31 -12.33
CA ALA A 127 1.90 2.42 -13.24
C ALA A 127 0.60 2.87 -13.94
N PRO A 128 0.58 4.08 -14.56
CA PRO A 128 -0.60 4.56 -15.30
C PRO A 128 -1.07 3.68 -16.47
N ASN A 129 -0.22 2.79 -16.96
CA ASN A 129 -0.51 1.82 -18.03
C ASN A 129 -0.86 0.43 -17.51
N ASP A 130 -1.19 0.31 -16.21
CA ASP A 130 -1.49 -0.94 -15.50
C ASP A 130 -0.31 -1.96 -15.42
N THR A 131 0.92 -1.55 -15.72
CA THR A 131 2.11 -2.35 -15.41
C THR A 131 2.31 -2.36 -13.89
N LEU A 132 2.49 -3.55 -13.30
CA LEU A 132 2.78 -3.69 -11.88
C LEU A 132 4.29 -3.77 -11.64
N TYR A 133 4.72 -3.28 -10.48
CA TYR A 133 6.03 -3.53 -9.91
C TYR A 133 5.86 -4.15 -8.53
N ALA A 134 6.61 -5.22 -8.26
CA ALA A 134 6.61 -5.90 -6.97
C ALA A 134 7.96 -5.78 -6.29
N SER A 135 7.98 -5.40 -5.04
CA SER A 135 9.14 -5.56 -4.17
C SER A 135 9.20 -6.99 -3.67
N ASP A 136 10.42 -7.53 -3.58
CA ASP A 136 10.63 -8.95 -3.31
C ASP A 136 11.86 -9.13 -2.42
N PRO A 137 11.70 -8.99 -1.09
CA PRO A 137 12.80 -9.17 -0.14
C PRO A 137 13.16 -10.63 0.08
N ALA A 138 14.42 -10.88 0.36
CA ALA A 138 14.93 -12.11 0.94
C ALA A 138 15.42 -11.81 2.37
N TRP A 139 14.50 -11.74 3.31
CA TRP A 139 14.75 -11.28 4.68
C TRP A 139 15.92 -11.95 5.36
N ALA A 140 16.01 -13.30 5.28
CA ALA A 140 17.07 -14.07 5.90
C ALA A 140 18.47 -13.78 5.33
N LYS A 141 18.54 -13.25 4.09
CA LYS A 141 19.78 -12.90 3.41
C LYS A 141 20.10 -11.41 3.50
N GLY A 142 19.14 -10.58 3.95
CA GLY A 142 19.26 -9.12 3.94
C GLY A 142 19.34 -8.52 2.54
N THR A 143 18.81 -9.21 1.52
CA THR A 143 18.81 -8.81 0.10
C THR A 143 17.40 -8.70 -0.44
N GLY A 144 17.26 -8.25 -1.69
CA GLY A 144 15.97 -8.15 -2.36
C GLY A 144 16.13 -7.86 -3.83
N GLN A 145 15.01 -7.86 -4.51
CA GLN A 145 14.89 -7.62 -5.95
C GLN A 145 13.58 -6.91 -6.26
N ILE A 146 13.43 -6.48 -7.52
CA ILE A 146 12.22 -5.82 -8.01
C ILE A 146 11.78 -6.54 -9.29
N TRP A 147 10.49 -6.87 -9.35
CA TRP A 147 9.87 -7.49 -10.50
C TRP A 147 8.91 -6.53 -11.20
N LYS A 148 8.93 -6.54 -12.52
CA LYS A 148 7.91 -5.94 -13.38
C LYS A 148 6.96 -7.02 -13.83
N ILE A 149 5.66 -6.76 -13.76
CA ILE A 149 4.60 -7.64 -14.25
C ILE A 149 3.79 -6.86 -15.29
N ASP A 150 3.77 -7.33 -16.53
CA ASP A 150 3.01 -6.67 -17.58
C ASP A 150 1.50 -6.95 -17.46
N THR A 151 0.70 -6.29 -18.28
CA THR A 151 -0.77 -6.44 -18.26
C THR A 151 -1.28 -7.83 -18.69
N LYS A 152 -0.38 -8.72 -19.12
CA LYS A 152 -0.67 -10.12 -19.46
C LYS A 152 -0.17 -11.11 -18.40
N GLY A 153 0.45 -10.60 -17.32
CA GLY A 153 1.00 -11.42 -16.24
C GLY A 153 2.43 -11.92 -16.50
N LYS A 154 3.11 -11.45 -17.56
CA LYS A 154 4.53 -11.80 -17.77
C LYS A 154 5.39 -11.07 -16.76
N MET A 155 6.15 -11.84 -15.98
CA MET A 155 7.11 -11.32 -15.00
C MET A 155 8.50 -11.14 -15.62
N THR A 156 9.21 -10.12 -15.16
CA THR A 156 10.60 -9.84 -15.53
C THR A 156 11.29 -9.20 -14.34
N ARG A 157 12.40 -9.76 -13.88
CA ARG A 157 13.23 -9.12 -12.85
C ARG A 157 13.91 -7.90 -13.44
N VAL A 158 13.64 -6.72 -12.87
CA VAL A 158 14.14 -5.43 -13.38
C VAL A 158 15.18 -4.78 -12.49
N ALA A 159 15.34 -5.26 -11.26
CA ALA A 159 16.46 -4.94 -10.39
C ALA A 159 16.81 -6.12 -9.49
N ALA A 160 18.09 -6.30 -9.20
CA ALA A 160 18.65 -7.25 -8.25
C ALA A 160 19.66 -6.51 -7.35
N ASP A 161 20.28 -7.22 -6.43
CA ASP A 161 21.32 -6.71 -5.53
C ASP A 161 20.86 -5.47 -4.72
N MET A 162 19.55 -5.51 -4.34
CA MET A 162 18.96 -4.59 -3.40
C MET A 162 19.12 -5.12 -1.97
N GLY A 163 18.92 -4.25 -0.99
CA GLY A 163 18.68 -4.66 0.40
C GLY A 163 17.29 -5.26 0.57
N THR A 164 16.75 -5.26 1.78
CA THR A 164 15.41 -5.79 2.09
C THR A 164 14.35 -4.85 1.52
N THR A 165 14.05 -4.99 0.23
CA THR A 165 13.03 -4.18 -0.48
C THR A 165 11.66 -4.37 0.15
N ASN A 166 10.94 -3.26 0.37
CA ASN A 166 9.61 -3.28 0.98
C ASN A 166 8.67 -2.31 0.26
N GLY A 167 8.25 -1.22 0.89
CA GLY A 167 7.36 -0.25 0.27
C GLY A 167 7.85 0.20 -1.11
N ILE A 168 6.95 0.19 -2.08
CA ILE A 168 7.22 0.50 -3.49
C ILE A 168 6.10 1.38 -4.05
N GLU A 169 6.46 2.41 -4.84
CA GLU A 169 5.46 3.32 -5.42
C GLU A 169 5.93 3.92 -6.74
N VAL A 170 5.01 4.09 -7.68
CA VAL A 170 5.24 4.76 -8.97
C VAL A 170 4.82 6.23 -8.88
N SER A 171 5.68 7.14 -9.33
CA SER A 171 5.38 8.58 -9.37
C SER A 171 4.10 8.90 -10.15
N PRO A 172 3.44 10.06 -9.90
CA PRO A 172 2.21 10.44 -10.60
C PRO A 172 2.33 10.46 -12.12
N ASP A 173 3.49 10.84 -12.65
CA ASP A 173 3.76 10.88 -14.09
C ASP A 173 4.21 9.55 -14.69
N GLY A 174 4.34 8.51 -13.87
CA GLY A 174 4.76 7.16 -14.29
C GLY A 174 6.22 7.02 -14.69
N ARG A 175 7.07 8.01 -14.39
CA ARG A 175 8.48 8.04 -14.85
C ARG A 175 9.48 7.62 -13.80
N SER A 176 9.08 7.56 -12.53
CA SER A 176 9.95 7.17 -11.42
C SER A 176 9.32 6.04 -10.62
N LEU A 177 10.17 5.12 -10.15
CA LEU A 177 9.82 4.11 -9.17
C LEU A 177 10.61 4.38 -7.89
N TYR A 178 9.91 4.53 -6.79
CA TYR A 178 10.47 4.64 -5.45
C TYR A 178 10.41 3.30 -4.77
N VAL A 179 11.49 2.93 -4.06
CA VAL A 179 11.57 1.68 -3.29
C VAL A 179 12.32 1.95 -2.01
N ASN A 180 11.76 1.54 -0.89
CA ASN A 180 12.50 1.56 0.36
C ASN A 180 13.12 0.20 0.69
N GLU A 181 14.19 0.22 1.47
CA GLU A 181 14.85 -0.95 2.06
C GLU A 181 14.72 -0.87 3.58
N SER A 182 14.01 -1.83 4.16
CA SER A 182 13.68 -1.81 5.59
C SER A 182 14.90 -1.82 6.50
N ALA A 183 15.76 -2.83 6.38
CA ALA A 183 16.93 -2.99 7.26
C ALA A 183 18.05 -1.99 6.98
N GLN A 184 18.26 -1.64 5.71
CA GLN A 184 19.27 -0.69 5.27
C GLN A 184 18.85 0.76 5.48
N ARG A 185 17.55 1.02 5.66
CA ARG A 185 16.97 2.34 5.91
C ARG A 185 17.21 3.33 4.78
N ASN A 186 17.23 2.81 3.56
CA ASN A 186 17.40 3.58 2.33
C ASN A 186 16.07 3.77 1.63
N VAL A 187 15.90 4.92 1.00
CA VAL A 187 14.86 5.16 0.00
C VAL A 187 15.57 5.40 -1.33
N TRP A 188 15.27 4.55 -2.31
CA TRP A 188 15.83 4.62 -3.65
C TRP A 188 14.82 5.16 -4.65
N VAL A 189 15.32 5.79 -5.71
CA VAL A 189 14.53 6.16 -6.89
C VAL A 189 15.20 5.64 -8.15
N PHE A 190 14.40 5.06 -9.03
CA PHE A 190 14.78 4.61 -10.37
C PHE A 190 14.01 5.39 -11.43
N ASP A 191 14.58 5.53 -12.62
CA ASP A 191 13.85 5.97 -13.79
C ASP A 191 13.17 4.76 -14.44
N ILE A 192 11.88 4.88 -14.73
CA ILE A 192 11.11 3.90 -15.51
C ILE A 192 11.32 4.21 -17.00
N GLN A 193 11.84 3.25 -17.74
CA GLN A 193 12.05 3.35 -19.18
C GLN A 193 10.72 3.10 -19.94
N PRO A 194 10.62 3.47 -21.22
CA PRO A 194 9.38 3.24 -22.00
C PRO A 194 8.93 1.78 -22.08
N ASP A 195 9.86 0.82 -21.98
CA ASP A 195 9.56 -0.62 -21.94
C ASP A 195 9.25 -1.12 -20.51
N GLY A 196 9.25 -0.23 -19.52
CA GLY A 196 9.02 -0.53 -18.13
C GLY A 196 10.23 -1.10 -17.37
N THR A 197 11.41 -1.20 -18.01
CA THR A 197 12.64 -1.53 -17.28
C THR A 197 13.11 -0.36 -16.42
N LEU A 198 13.99 -0.63 -15.46
CA LEU A 198 14.51 0.38 -14.54
C LEU A 198 15.94 0.79 -14.91
N ALA A 199 16.21 2.08 -14.76
CA ALA A 199 17.54 2.66 -14.97
C ALA A 199 17.87 3.69 -13.89
N ARG A 200 19.14 4.10 -13.84
CA ARG A 200 19.64 5.21 -13.01
C ARG A 200 19.20 5.13 -11.54
N LYS A 201 19.47 3.99 -10.87
CA LYS A 201 19.30 3.87 -9.43
C LYS A 201 20.02 5.00 -8.69
N ARG A 202 19.30 5.76 -7.87
CA ARG A 202 19.84 6.86 -7.05
C ARG A 202 19.33 6.73 -5.62
N LEU A 203 20.21 6.94 -4.65
CA LEU A 203 19.80 7.09 -3.26
C LEU A 203 19.07 8.43 -3.11
N LEU A 204 17.78 8.35 -2.76
CA LEU A 204 16.98 9.53 -2.47
C LEU A 204 17.25 10.02 -1.05
N ARG A 205 17.20 9.10 -0.09
CA ARG A 205 17.50 9.40 1.32
C ARG A 205 17.89 8.14 2.09
N GLN A 206 18.77 8.31 3.09
CA GLN A 206 19.06 7.33 4.12
C GLN A 206 18.65 7.90 5.49
N PHE A 207 18.05 7.07 6.33
CA PHE A 207 17.65 7.46 7.68
C PHE A 207 18.59 6.85 8.73
N PRO A 208 18.85 7.56 9.84
CA PRO A 208 19.80 7.09 10.83
C PRO A 208 19.23 6.00 11.74
N ASP A 209 17.92 5.94 11.89
CA ASP A 209 17.22 5.11 12.86
C ASP A 209 16.01 4.40 12.25
N HIS A 210 15.52 3.36 12.89
CA HIS A 210 14.30 2.58 12.57
C HIS A 210 14.14 2.20 11.10
N GLY A 211 13.47 1.10 10.84
CA GLY A 211 13.21 0.60 9.50
C GLY A 211 12.06 1.32 8.79
N PHE A 212 11.81 0.85 7.59
CA PHE A 212 10.64 1.19 6.78
C PHE A 212 9.79 -0.05 6.57
N ASP A 213 8.54 0.19 6.19
CA ASP A 213 7.63 -0.83 5.69
C ASP A 213 6.93 -0.30 4.42
N GLY A 214 5.63 -0.19 4.36
CA GLY A 214 4.93 0.25 3.17
C GLY A 214 5.13 1.73 2.79
N MET A 215 4.77 2.06 1.55
CA MET A 215 4.89 3.41 1.00
C MET A 215 3.80 3.69 -0.01
N ARG A 216 3.23 4.89 0.01
CA ARG A 216 2.34 5.43 -1.03
C ARG A 216 2.64 6.91 -1.26
N CYS A 217 2.17 7.47 -2.37
CA CYS A 217 2.31 8.90 -2.62
C CYS A 217 0.97 9.62 -2.76
N ASP A 218 1.01 10.93 -2.47
CA ASP A 218 -0.09 11.85 -2.78
C ASP A 218 -0.09 12.26 -4.26
N ALA A 219 -1.07 13.05 -4.64
CA ALA A 219 -1.25 13.51 -6.02
C ALA A 219 -0.15 14.45 -6.52
N ASP A 220 0.61 15.06 -5.62
CA ASP A 220 1.77 15.91 -5.93
C ASP A 220 3.08 15.11 -5.93
N GLY A 221 3.03 13.81 -5.59
CA GLY A 221 4.17 12.90 -5.56
C GLY A 221 4.93 12.89 -4.24
N ASN A 222 4.43 13.54 -3.18
CA ASN A 222 5.06 13.40 -1.87
C ASN A 222 4.87 11.98 -1.35
N LEU A 223 5.96 11.40 -0.87
CA LEU A 223 6.01 10.02 -0.38
C LEU A 223 5.61 9.97 1.09
N TYR A 224 4.65 9.12 1.41
CA TYR A 224 4.26 8.75 2.76
C TYR A 224 4.81 7.35 3.03
N ILE A 225 5.68 7.22 4.02
CA ILE A 225 6.41 5.97 4.31
C ILE A 225 6.23 5.61 5.76
N THR A 226 5.80 4.38 6.05
CA THR A 226 5.68 3.89 7.41
C THR A 226 7.07 3.62 8.00
N ARG A 227 7.27 4.05 9.27
CA ARG A 227 8.49 3.88 10.03
C ARG A 227 8.28 2.79 11.08
N TYR A 228 8.43 1.52 10.65
CA TYR A 228 8.29 0.37 11.53
C TYR A 228 9.28 0.40 12.69
N GLY A 229 8.81 0.18 13.90
CA GLY A 229 9.58 0.29 15.13
C GLY A 229 9.62 1.70 15.73
N LYS A 230 9.43 2.76 14.93
CA LYS A 230 9.33 4.16 15.40
C LYS A 230 7.88 4.53 15.76
N GLY A 231 6.92 4.05 14.99
CA GLY A 231 5.50 4.32 15.20
C GLY A 231 5.02 5.57 14.49
N THR A 232 5.62 5.90 13.35
CA THR A 232 5.30 7.11 12.61
C THR A 232 5.12 6.84 11.11
N VAL A 233 4.51 7.80 10.41
CA VAL A 233 4.57 7.94 8.96
C VAL A 233 5.40 9.19 8.66
N VAL A 234 6.52 9.03 7.94
CA VAL A 234 7.28 10.16 7.43
C VAL A 234 6.75 10.60 6.09
N VAL A 235 6.63 11.91 5.87
CA VAL A 235 6.24 12.51 4.59
C VAL A 235 7.44 13.22 3.99
N MET A 236 7.78 12.88 2.75
CA MET A 236 8.91 13.46 2.02
C MET A 236 8.48 13.95 0.64
N THR A 237 9.14 14.99 0.15
CA THR A 237 9.03 15.40 -1.25
C THR A 237 9.69 14.38 -2.20
N PRO A 238 9.38 14.42 -3.51
CA PRO A 238 9.99 13.55 -4.52
C PRO A 238 11.51 13.66 -4.62
N ASP A 239 12.10 14.76 -4.13
CA ASP A 239 13.55 15.00 -4.07
C ASP A 239 14.17 14.62 -2.70
N GLY A 240 13.40 14.02 -1.80
CA GLY A 240 13.89 13.44 -0.54
C GLY A 240 13.95 14.41 0.65
N LYS A 241 13.36 15.61 0.53
CA LYS A 241 13.25 16.54 1.66
C LYS A 241 12.09 16.11 2.57
N GLU A 242 12.39 15.88 3.85
CA GLU A 242 11.37 15.59 4.85
C GLU A 242 10.50 16.83 5.11
N LEU A 243 9.19 16.64 5.06
CA LEU A 243 8.19 17.66 5.33
C LEU A 243 7.64 17.57 6.75
N ARG A 244 7.37 16.34 7.21
CA ARG A 244 6.83 16.07 8.55
C ARG A 244 6.93 14.59 8.91
N GLU A 245 6.70 14.30 10.17
CA GLU A 245 6.52 12.95 10.70
C GLU A 245 5.25 12.93 11.57
N ILE A 246 4.43 11.88 11.41
CA ILE A 246 3.08 11.77 12.00
C ILE A 246 3.06 10.53 12.89
N ASP A 247 2.76 10.68 14.17
CA ASP A 247 2.54 9.55 15.08
C ASP A 247 1.27 8.79 14.70
N VAL A 248 1.31 7.45 14.70
CA VAL A 248 0.19 6.59 14.28
C VAL A 248 -0.31 5.65 15.37
N LEU A 249 -0.13 6.04 16.62
CA LEU A 249 -0.74 5.40 17.80
C LEU A 249 -0.31 3.96 18.07
N GLY A 250 0.86 3.55 17.57
CA GLY A 250 1.48 2.25 17.77
C GLY A 250 2.85 2.22 17.13
N LYS A 251 3.74 1.34 17.60
CA LYS A 251 5.14 1.32 17.17
C LYS A 251 5.40 0.60 15.85
N GLN A 252 4.42 -0.11 15.34
CA GLN A 252 4.60 -1.02 14.21
C GLN A 252 3.62 -0.73 13.05
N PRO A 253 3.65 0.50 12.45
CA PRO A 253 2.90 0.74 11.22
C PRO A 253 3.51 -0.07 10.08
N SER A 254 2.72 -0.97 9.46
CA SER A 254 3.22 -1.78 8.35
C SER A 254 3.00 -1.08 7.00
N ASN A 255 1.80 -0.64 6.67
CA ASN A 255 1.55 -0.02 5.36
C ASN A 255 0.47 1.07 5.47
N LEU A 256 0.19 1.75 4.36
CA LEU A 256 -0.81 2.80 4.32
C LEU A 256 -1.50 2.89 2.95
N CYS A 257 -2.69 3.47 2.92
CA CYS A 257 -3.36 3.87 1.69
C CYS A 257 -4.11 5.18 1.87
N PHE A 258 -4.51 5.78 0.75
CA PHE A 258 -5.34 6.97 0.73
C PHE A 258 -6.76 6.63 0.33
N GLY A 259 -7.74 7.29 0.94
CA GLY A 259 -9.14 7.15 0.62
C GLY A 259 -9.98 8.26 1.23
N GLY A 260 -11.21 7.93 1.62
CA GLY A 260 -12.21 8.88 2.03
C GLY A 260 -12.87 9.60 0.85
N PRO A 261 -13.91 10.42 1.10
CA PRO A 261 -14.73 10.99 0.04
C PRO A 261 -13.98 11.99 -0.86
N ASP A 262 -12.89 12.55 -0.38
CA ASP A 262 -12.05 13.53 -1.09
C ASP A 262 -10.60 13.04 -1.30
N GLY A 263 -10.32 11.76 -1.00
CA GLY A 263 -8.99 11.16 -1.13
C GLY A 263 -7.95 11.63 -0.11
N ARG A 264 -8.36 12.37 0.91
CA ARG A 264 -7.48 13.01 1.89
C ARG A 264 -7.49 12.33 3.26
N THR A 265 -7.98 11.13 3.35
CA THR A 265 -7.84 10.29 4.54
C THR A 265 -6.78 9.23 4.27
N VAL A 266 -5.76 9.19 5.12
CA VAL A 266 -4.76 8.12 5.12
C VAL A 266 -5.20 7.08 6.13
N TYR A 267 -5.22 5.82 5.70
CA TYR A 267 -5.47 4.65 6.53
C TYR A 267 -4.16 3.88 6.68
N VAL A 268 -3.81 3.52 7.90
CA VAL A 268 -2.56 2.83 8.22
C VAL A 268 -2.86 1.52 8.92
N THR A 269 -2.23 0.44 8.46
CA THR A 269 -2.21 -0.85 9.15
C THR A 269 -1.23 -0.77 10.31
N GLU A 270 -1.73 -0.98 11.53
CA GLU A 270 -0.96 -0.87 12.76
C GLU A 270 -0.93 -2.21 13.47
N VAL A 271 0.26 -2.83 13.50
CA VAL A 271 0.49 -4.23 13.91
C VAL A 271 0.44 -4.42 15.43
N GLU A 272 0.92 -3.45 16.22
CA GLU A 272 1.00 -3.59 17.68
C GLU A 272 -0.37 -3.83 18.33
N HIS A 273 -1.41 -3.17 17.80
CA HIS A 273 -2.79 -3.34 18.26
C HIS A 273 -3.66 -4.09 17.24
N THR A 274 -3.09 -4.52 16.11
CA THR A 274 -3.75 -5.28 15.02
C THR A 274 -5.05 -4.61 14.57
N ARG A 275 -4.93 -3.34 14.17
CA ARG A 275 -6.04 -2.46 13.81
C ARG A 275 -5.69 -1.52 12.65
N LEU A 276 -6.69 -0.84 12.13
CA LEU A 276 -6.51 0.33 11.27
C LEU A 276 -6.56 1.60 12.12
N VAL A 277 -5.64 2.53 11.82
CA VAL A 277 -5.72 3.92 12.26
C VAL A 277 -5.88 4.84 11.06
N GLN A 278 -6.34 6.06 11.26
CA GLN A 278 -6.55 7.03 10.20
C GLN A 278 -6.15 8.44 10.61
N PHE A 279 -5.76 9.26 9.63
CA PHE A 279 -5.56 10.69 9.81
C PHE A 279 -5.88 11.46 8.53
N ARG A 280 -6.20 12.75 8.68
CA ARG A 280 -6.47 13.64 7.54
C ARG A 280 -5.18 14.30 7.05
N VAL A 281 -5.12 14.54 5.73
CA VAL A 281 -4.01 15.23 5.05
C VAL A 281 -4.52 16.34 4.14
N ASP A 282 -3.62 17.20 3.65
CA ASP A 282 -3.95 18.35 2.82
C ASP A 282 -4.05 18.04 1.32
N LYS A 283 -3.52 16.89 0.88
CA LYS A 283 -3.53 16.46 -0.54
C LYS A 283 -4.20 15.10 -0.70
N PRO A 284 -4.94 14.87 -1.78
CA PRO A 284 -5.49 13.55 -2.06
C PRO A 284 -4.38 12.58 -2.48
N GLY A 285 -4.60 11.29 -2.21
CA GLY A 285 -3.70 10.24 -2.68
C GLY A 285 -3.72 10.06 -4.19
N LEU A 286 -2.60 9.56 -4.73
CA LEU A 286 -2.45 9.31 -6.17
C LEU A 286 -3.47 8.31 -6.70
N ALA A 287 -3.69 7.18 -6.00
CA ALA A 287 -4.66 6.16 -6.40
C ALA A 287 -6.08 6.72 -6.49
N TRP A 288 -6.49 7.52 -5.50
CA TRP A 288 -7.78 8.19 -5.50
C TRP A 288 -7.90 9.17 -6.67
N LYS A 289 -6.88 10.00 -6.94
CA LYS A 289 -6.85 10.94 -8.07
C LYS A 289 -7.02 10.22 -9.40
N ARG A 290 -6.30 9.12 -9.62
CA ARG A 290 -6.41 8.30 -10.85
C ARG A 290 -7.82 7.78 -11.10
N TRP A 291 -8.60 7.52 -10.05
CA TRP A 291 -9.99 7.10 -10.19
C TRP A 291 -10.94 8.22 -10.57
N GLN A 292 -10.57 9.48 -10.32
CA GLN A 292 -11.34 10.66 -10.73
C GLN A 292 -11.07 11.07 -12.19
N GLU A 293 -9.96 10.61 -12.76
CA GLU A 293 -9.64 10.85 -14.16
C GLU A 293 -10.61 10.05 -15.05
N LYS A 294 -11.29 10.77 -15.96
CA LYS A 294 -12.22 10.12 -16.91
C LYS A 294 -11.45 9.13 -17.78
N GLN A 295 -11.95 7.91 -17.84
CA GLN A 295 -11.51 6.87 -18.80
C GLN A 295 -11.79 7.31 -20.22
#